data_b87c5861b745c5533afbc0271d694f05
#
_entry.id   b87c5861b745c5533afbc0271d694f05
#
_cell.length_a   1.000
_cell.length_b   1.000
_cell.length_c   1.000
_cell.angle_alpha   90.00
_cell.angle_beta   90.00
_cell.angle_gamma   90.00
#
_symmetry.space_group_name_H-M   'P 1'
#
loop_
_entity.id
_entity.type
_entity.pdbx_description
1 polymer ?
#
loop_
_entity_poly.entity_id
_entity_poly.type
_entity_poly.pdbx_seq_one_letter_code
_entity_poly.pdbx_strand_id
1 'polypeptide(L)'
;YKDMQDIEFTVENKKLWMLQTRSGKRTAKAAIKIAVDMVKEKLIKKEEALLRIDPKMLDTLLHPTLDPKAQKDIIAKGLPASPGAASGKITFSADDAEALKTQNQKTILVRLETSPEDIHGMNAAEGILTCRGGMTSHAAVVARGMGKPCVSGSGNIQIDYQNKEFKVNDRVFKEGDIITIDGSCGEVMSGEVKTMKPDISGDFSKIMSWADSIRTMRVRTNSETPLDTKVAREFGAEGIGLCRTEHMFFDEERILYVRQMILSKS
;
A
#
# COMPACT_ATOMS: atom_id res chain seq x y z
N TYR A 1 11.19 22.45 -24.13
CA TYR A 1 11.06 21.01 -23.97
C TYR A 1 9.62 20.54 -23.72
N LYS A 2 8.74 21.44 -23.28
CA LYS A 2 7.35 21.11 -22.88
C LYS A 2 7.26 19.95 -21.87
N ASP A 3 8.23 19.88 -20.96
CA ASP A 3 8.26 18.99 -19.81
C ASP A 3 9.15 19.56 -18.71
N MET A 4 9.00 19.06 -17.48
CA MET A 4 9.84 19.44 -16.35
C MET A 4 11.28 19.00 -16.61
N GLN A 5 12.21 19.91 -16.42
CA GLN A 5 13.64 19.70 -16.63
C GLN A 5 14.40 19.82 -15.32
N ASP A 6 15.35 18.94 -15.14
CA ASP A 6 16.42 19.06 -14.14
C ASP A 6 17.56 19.84 -14.81
N ILE A 7 17.98 20.94 -14.19
CA ILE A 7 18.86 21.93 -14.81
C ILE A 7 20.09 22.12 -13.92
N GLU A 8 21.25 21.99 -14.51
CA GLU A 8 22.51 22.41 -13.91
C GLU A 8 22.95 23.76 -14.48
N PHE A 9 23.30 24.69 -13.60
CA PHE A 9 23.75 26.02 -14.01
C PHE A 9 24.81 26.58 -13.07
N THR A 10 25.54 27.59 -13.55
CA THR A 10 26.43 28.40 -12.72
C THR A 10 26.16 29.87 -12.95
N VAL A 11 26.60 30.71 -12.03
CA VAL A 11 26.53 32.15 -12.13
C VAL A 11 27.96 32.72 -12.06
N GLU A 12 28.40 33.38 -13.13
CA GLU A 12 29.67 34.06 -13.19
C GLU A 12 29.47 35.51 -13.68
N ASN A 13 30.07 36.45 -13.00
CA ASN A 13 29.94 37.88 -13.31
C ASN A 13 28.47 38.34 -13.42
N LYS A 14 27.59 37.90 -12.52
CA LYS A 14 26.14 38.15 -12.52
C LYS A 14 25.40 37.62 -13.75
N LYS A 15 26.01 36.77 -14.57
CA LYS A 15 25.40 36.12 -15.72
C LYS A 15 25.16 34.65 -15.43
N LEU A 16 23.94 34.18 -15.74
CA LEU A 16 23.56 32.79 -15.65
C LEU A 16 24.10 32.01 -16.85
N TRP A 17 24.74 30.89 -16.58
CA TRP A 17 25.24 29.96 -17.58
C TRP A 17 24.56 28.60 -17.37
N MET A 18 23.82 28.15 -18.37
CA MET A 18 23.22 26.81 -18.38
C MET A 18 24.29 25.81 -18.78
N LEU A 19 24.52 24.81 -17.90
CA LEU A 19 25.53 23.78 -18.13
C LEU A 19 24.91 22.52 -18.74
N GLN A 20 23.82 22.06 -18.17
CA GLN A 20 23.13 20.85 -18.59
C GLN A 20 21.65 20.94 -18.33
N THR A 21 20.85 20.25 -19.14
CA THR A 21 19.44 19.99 -18.88
C THR A 21 19.10 18.54 -19.22
N ARG A 22 18.25 17.93 -18.42
CA ARG A 22 17.77 16.55 -18.61
C ARG A 22 16.35 16.42 -18.10
N SER A 23 15.61 15.40 -18.58
CA SER A 23 14.29 15.09 -18.05
C SER A 23 14.39 14.68 -16.58
N GLY A 24 13.71 15.42 -15.71
CA GLY A 24 13.76 15.20 -14.28
C GLY A 24 13.04 13.92 -13.86
N LYS A 25 13.69 13.12 -13.01
CA LYS A 25 13.02 12.03 -12.30
C LYS A 25 12.00 12.62 -11.34
N ARG A 26 10.84 11.96 -11.21
CA ARG A 26 9.75 12.49 -10.40
C ARG A 26 9.03 11.38 -9.62
N THR A 27 8.58 11.69 -8.42
CA THR A 27 7.68 10.84 -7.64
C THR A 27 6.26 10.92 -8.22
N ALA A 28 5.39 9.98 -7.86
CA ALA A 28 3.98 9.99 -8.29
C ALA A 28 3.28 11.33 -7.96
N LYS A 29 3.47 11.86 -6.76
CA LYS A 29 2.91 13.14 -6.33
C LYS A 29 3.44 14.32 -7.17
N ALA A 30 4.74 14.32 -7.47
CA ALA A 30 5.34 15.33 -8.33
C ALA A 30 4.84 15.23 -9.76
N ALA A 31 4.68 14.02 -10.32
CA ALA A 31 4.15 13.80 -11.66
C ALA A 31 2.75 14.38 -11.83
N ILE A 32 1.85 14.14 -10.87
CA ILE A 32 0.50 14.71 -10.86
C ILE A 32 0.55 16.24 -10.80
N LYS A 33 1.32 16.81 -9.87
CA LYS A 33 1.42 18.25 -9.73
C LYS A 33 1.96 18.91 -10.98
N ILE A 34 3.03 18.38 -11.56
CA ILE A 34 3.63 18.89 -12.80
C ILE A 34 2.61 18.85 -13.95
N ALA A 35 1.90 17.73 -14.12
CA ALA A 35 0.90 17.58 -15.16
C ALA A 35 -0.24 18.63 -15.01
N VAL A 36 -0.70 18.86 -13.79
CA VAL A 36 -1.75 19.85 -13.49
C VAL A 36 -1.23 21.27 -13.75
N ASP A 37 -0.03 21.61 -13.28
CA ASP A 37 0.56 22.94 -13.46
C ASP A 37 0.80 23.24 -14.96
N MET A 38 1.30 22.26 -15.73
CA MET A 38 1.52 22.43 -17.18
C MET A 38 0.22 22.66 -17.97
N VAL A 39 -0.87 22.02 -17.57
CA VAL A 39 -2.20 22.30 -18.17
C VAL A 39 -2.67 23.70 -17.78
N LYS A 40 -2.48 24.09 -16.51
CA LYS A 40 -2.83 25.44 -16.02
C LYS A 40 -2.04 26.54 -16.76
N GLU A 41 -0.76 26.28 -17.02
CA GLU A 41 0.13 27.16 -17.79
C GLU A 41 -0.11 27.09 -19.32
N LYS A 42 -1.06 26.26 -19.76
CA LYS A 42 -1.40 26.05 -21.19
C LYS A 42 -0.24 25.49 -22.04
N LEU A 43 0.70 24.80 -21.43
CA LEU A 43 1.82 24.16 -22.12
C LEU A 43 1.40 22.84 -22.79
N ILE A 44 0.46 22.12 -22.18
CA ILE A 44 -0.10 20.86 -22.68
C ILE A 44 -1.62 20.83 -22.50
N LYS A 45 -2.30 19.94 -23.22
CA LYS A 45 -3.73 19.68 -23.05
C LYS A 45 -3.98 18.64 -21.94
N LYS A 46 -5.24 18.53 -21.47
CA LYS A 46 -5.63 17.55 -20.43
C LYS A 46 -5.37 16.11 -20.85
N GLU A 47 -5.66 15.78 -22.10
CA GLU A 47 -5.45 14.45 -22.68
C GLU A 47 -3.95 14.07 -22.63
N GLU A 48 -3.09 15.01 -22.99
CA GLU A 48 -1.65 14.81 -22.95
C GLU A 48 -1.13 14.68 -21.53
N ALA A 49 -1.68 15.46 -20.59
CA ALA A 49 -1.33 15.38 -19.17
C ALA A 49 -1.65 13.99 -18.59
N LEU A 50 -2.82 13.41 -18.94
CA LEU A 50 -3.19 12.06 -18.53
C LEU A 50 -2.24 10.99 -19.08
N LEU A 51 -1.85 11.09 -20.35
CA LEU A 51 -0.94 10.14 -20.98
C LEU A 51 0.49 10.18 -20.40
N ARG A 52 0.88 11.27 -19.73
CA ARG A 52 2.19 11.40 -19.09
C ARG A 52 2.28 10.80 -17.69
N ILE A 53 1.13 10.42 -17.11
CA ILE A 53 1.06 9.82 -15.78
C ILE A 53 1.00 8.30 -15.94
N ASP A 54 1.99 7.60 -15.40
CA ASP A 54 1.97 6.14 -15.32
C ASP A 54 0.92 5.71 -14.28
N PRO A 55 -0.14 4.96 -14.67
CA PRO A 55 -1.16 4.48 -13.74
C PRO A 55 -0.59 3.67 -12.56
N LYS A 56 0.51 2.94 -12.78
CA LYS A 56 1.17 2.16 -11.72
C LYS A 56 1.72 3.04 -10.60
N MET A 57 2.12 4.27 -10.91
CA MET A 57 2.58 5.21 -9.90
C MET A 57 1.43 5.72 -9.03
N LEU A 58 0.20 5.76 -9.55
CA LEU A 58 -0.97 6.22 -8.80
C LEU A 58 -1.32 5.26 -7.66
N ASP A 59 -1.07 3.98 -7.84
CA ASP A 59 -1.31 2.95 -6.82
C ASP A 59 -0.61 3.29 -5.50
N THR A 60 0.62 3.79 -5.57
CA THR A 60 1.37 4.21 -4.36
C THR A 60 0.72 5.36 -3.61
N LEU A 61 -0.09 6.18 -4.26
CA LEU A 61 -0.79 7.33 -3.65
C LEU A 61 -2.11 6.94 -2.98
N LEU A 62 -2.61 5.74 -3.28
CA LEU A 62 -3.85 5.21 -2.70
C LEU A 62 -3.62 4.50 -1.36
N HIS A 63 -2.36 4.33 -0.97
CA HIS A 63 -1.97 3.68 0.29
C HIS A 63 -1.48 4.70 1.33
N PRO A 64 -1.62 4.38 2.63
CA PRO A 64 -1.02 5.20 3.69
C PRO A 64 0.49 5.38 3.46
N THR A 65 1.00 6.57 3.67
CA THR A 65 2.41 6.90 3.55
C THR A 65 2.96 7.41 4.86
N LEU A 66 4.27 7.35 5.04
CA LEU A 66 4.92 7.96 6.21
C LEU A 66 4.89 9.48 6.11
N ASP A 67 4.74 10.15 7.26
CA ASP A 67 4.92 11.60 7.33
C ASP A 67 6.38 11.95 6.95
N PRO A 68 6.61 12.76 5.91
CA PRO A 68 7.97 13.12 5.49
C PRO A 68 8.81 13.83 6.57
N LYS A 69 8.15 14.39 7.59
CA LYS A 69 8.80 15.09 8.71
C LYS A 69 9.04 14.18 9.91
N ALA A 70 8.53 12.95 9.89
CA ALA A 70 8.72 12.01 10.99
C ALA A 70 10.19 11.55 11.05
N GLN A 71 10.72 11.47 12.25
CA GLN A 71 12.02 10.84 12.47
C GLN A 71 11.90 9.34 12.23
N LYS A 72 12.86 8.77 11.52
CA LYS A 72 12.90 7.35 11.14
C LYS A 72 14.16 6.71 11.73
N ASP A 73 13.95 5.64 12.49
CA ASP A 73 15.04 4.77 12.96
C ASP A 73 15.01 3.47 12.13
N ILE A 74 15.67 3.49 10.98
CA ILE A 74 15.66 2.37 10.02
C ILE A 74 16.56 1.26 10.57
N ILE A 75 15.95 0.09 10.82
CA ILE A 75 16.63 -1.09 11.37
C ILE A 75 16.96 -2.14 10.32
N ALA A 76 16.15 -2.24 9.27
CA ALA A 76 16.34 -3.19 8.17
C ALA A 76 15.80 -2.65 6.85
N LYS A 77 16.22 -3.29 5.75
CA LYS A 77 15.67 -3.07 4.41
C LYS A 77 15.39 -4.40 3.73
N GLY A 78 14.31 -4.44 2.97
CA GLY A 78 13.92 -5.54 2.10
C GLY A 78 13.41 -5.03 0.77
N LEU A 79 12.69 -5.86 0.05
CA LEU A 79 12.06 -5.52 -1.22
C LEU A 79 10.71 -4.83 -0.98
N PRO A 80 10.38 -3.78 -1.75
CA PRO A 80 9.08 -3.10 -1.69
C PRO A 80 7.99 -3.97 -2.35
N ALA A 81 7.51 -4.97 -1.62
CA ALA A 81 6.67 -6.04 -2.17
C ALA A 81 5.20 -5.64 -2.35
N SER A 82 4.66 -4.80 -1.48
CA SER A 82 3.33 -4.21 -1.60
C SER A 82 3.33 -2.82 -1.00
N PRO A 83 2.80 -1.79 -1.70
CA PRO A 83 2.94 -0.40 -1.28
C PRO A 83 2.16 -0.08 0.00
N GLY A 84 2.55 1.02 0.63
CA GLY A 84 1.93 1.55 1.84
C GLY A 84 2.82 1.44 3.07
N ALA A 85 2.45 2.17 4.13
CA ALA A 85 3.12 2.16 5.41
C ALA A 85 2.16 1.70 6.51
N ALA A 86 2.64 0.85 7.40
CA ALA A 86 1.88 0.37 8.56
C ALA A 86 2.77 0.27 9.80
N SER A 87 2.19 0.59 10.95
CA SER A 87 2.80 0.42 12.26
C SER A 87 1.97 -0.56 13.09
N GLY A 88 2.62 -1.41 13.85
CA GLY A 88 1.94 -2.36 14.70
C GLY A 88 2.89 -3.16 15.59
N LYS A 89 2.29 -3.93 16.49
CA LYS A 89 3.03 -4.86 17.35
C LYS A 89 3.54 -6.04 16.54
N ILE A 90 4.77 -6.43 16.79
CA ILE A 90 5.35 -7.64 16.23
C ILE A 90 4.54 -8.86 16.67
N THR A 91 4.15 -9.69 15.72
CA THR A 91 3.64 -11.03 15.96
C THR A 91 4.29 -12.03 15.00
N PHE A 92 4.59 -13.23 15.50
CA PHE A 92 5.25 -14.27 14.74
C PHE A 92 4.31 -15.41 14.32
N SER A 93 3.06 -15.35 14.75
CA SER A 93 2.03 -16.36 14.47
C SER A 93 0.83 -15.70 13.77
N ALA A 94 0.25 -16.41 12.81
CA ALA A 94 -0.98 -15.99 12.13
C ALA A 94 -2.17 -15.96 13.10
N ASP A 95 -2.26 -16.96 14.00
CA ASP A 95 -3.31 -17.06 15.01
C ASP A 95 -3.22 -15.91 16.02
N ASP A 96 -2.00 -15.56 16.48
CA ASP A 96 -1.77 -14.44 17.40
C ASP A 96 -2.17 -13.11 16.74
N ALA A 97 -1.89 -12.92 15.44
CA ALA A 97 -2.30 -11.74 14.71
C ALA A 97 -3.84 -11.59 14.66
N GLU A 98 -4.56 -12.69 14.44
CA GLU A 98 -6.01 -12.71 14.44
C GLU A 98 -6.59 -12.44 15.83
N ALA A 99 -6.05 -13.09 16.87
CA ALA A 99 -6.45 -12.86 18.25
C ALA A 99 -6.24 -11.40 18.70
N LEU A 100 -5.13 -10.77 18.32
CA LEU A 100 -4.85 -9.38 18.63
C LEU A 100 -5.76 -8.41 17.86
N LYS A 101 -6.16 -8.76 16.63
CA LYS A 101 -7.14 -7.97 15.86
C LYS A 101 -8.50 -7.92 16.54
N THR A 102 -8.97 -9.01 17.13
CA THR A 102 -10.25 -9.03 17.89
C THR A 102 -10.21 -8.09 19.09
N GLN A 103 -9.02 -7.80 19.62
CA GLN A 103 -8.77 -6.83 20.69
C GLN A 103 -8.50 -5.40 20.17
N ASN A 104 -8.75 -5.12 18.88
CA ASN A 104 -8.44 -3.85 18.21
C ASN A 104 -6.95 -3.44 18.27
N GLN A 105 -6.04 -4.39 18.38
CA GLN A 105 -4.62 -4.14 18.38
C GLN A 105 -4.06 -4.29 16.96
N LYS A 106 -3.26 -3.30 16.56
CA LYS A 106 -2.58 -3.31 15.27
C LYS A 106 -1.33 -4.18 15.34
N THR A 107 -1.14 -5.05 14.37
CA THR A 107 0.00 -5.98 14.33
C THR A 107 0.74 -5.91 13.00
N ILE A 108 2.03 -6.22 13.04
CA ILE A 108 2.85 -6.56 11.88
C ILE A 108 3.19 -8.03 11.98
N LEU A 109 2.74 -8.82 11.01
CA LEU A 109 3.06 -10.24 10.93
C LEU A 109 4.49 -10.42 10.40
N VAL A 110 5.37 -10.97 11.24
CA VAL A 110 6.79 -11.18 10.92
C VAL A 110 7.05 -12.68 10.75
N ARG A 111 7.43 -13.08 9.54
CA ARG A 111 7.67 -14.50 9.20
C ARG A 111 9.00 -14.67 8.48
N LEU A 112 9.56 -15.88 8.56
CA LEU A 112 10.68 -16.23 7.68
C LEU A 112 10.21 -16.21 6.22
N GLU A 113 9.12 -16.91 5.95
CA GLU A 113 8.34 -16.93 4.71
C GLU A 113 6.87 -17.14 5.09
N THR A 114 5.92 -16.71 4.27
CA THR A 114 4.50 -17.02 4.48
C THR A 114 4.07 -18.20 3.62
N SER A 115 3.11 -18.96 4.13
CA SER A 115 2.44 -20.07 3.44
C SER A 115 0.93 -19.78 3.28
N PRO A 116 0.19 -20.59 2.51
CA PRO A 116 -1.28 -20.47 2.43
C PRO A 116 -1.99 -20.55 3.79
N GLU A 117 -1.41 -21.24 4.75
CA GLU A 117 -1.94 -21.36 6.12
C GLU A 117 -1.88 -20.02 6.88
N ASP A 118 -1.00 -19.11 6.49
CA ASP A 118 -0.85 -17.79 7.13
C ASP A 118 -1.87 -16.74 6.63
N ILE A 119 -2.73 -17.05 5.65
CA ILE A 119 -3.63 -16.09 4.99
C ILE A 119 -4.53 -15.35 5.99
N HIS A 120 -5.10 -16.05 6.98
CA HIS A 120 -5.96 -15.43 8.00
C HIS A 120 -5.17 -14.39 8.84
N GLY A 121 -3.95 -14.72 9.26
CA GLY A 121 -3.07 -13.79 9.98
C GLY A 121 -2.58 -12.63 9.11
N MET A 122 -2.28 -12.88 7.83
CA MET A 122 -1.96 -11.82 6.87
C MET A 122 -3.13 -10.85 6.69
N ASN A 123 -4.36 -11.37 6.67
CA ASN A 123 -5.57 -10.54 6.60
C ASN A 123 -5.84 -9.80 7.91
N ALA A 124 -5.48 -10.37 9.05
CA ALA A 124 -5.62 -9.75 10.36
C ALA A 124 -4.61 -8.62 10.58
N ALA A 125 -3.33 -8.82 10.21
CA ALA A 125 -2.26 -7.85 10.40
C ALA A 125 -2.45 -6.57 9.58
N GLU A 126 -1.88 -5.45 10.03
CA GLU A 126 -1.83 -4.18 9.29
C GLU A 126 -0.76 -4.21 8.19
N GLY A 127 0.25 -5.06 8.33
CA GLY A 127 1.30 -5.23 7.34
C GLY A 127 2.10 -6.52 7.54
N ILE A 128 2.87 -6.89 6.53
CA ILE A 128 3.60 -8.15 6.47
C ILE A 128 5.09 -7.89 6.27
N LEU A 129 5.92 -8.54 7.06
CA LEU A 129 7.38 -8.51 6.97
C LEU A 129 7.90 -9.93 6.83
N THR A 130 8.66 -10.22 5.77
CA THR A 130 9.32 -11.52 5.62
C THR A 130 10.83 -11.39 5.48
N CYS A 131 11.56 -12.34 6.09
CA CYS A 131 13.02 -12.38 5.99
C CYS A 131 13.48 -12.94 4.64
N ARG A 132 12.71 -13.83 4.04
CA ARG A 132 12.95 -14.43 2.73
C ARG A 132 11.80 -14.13 1.78
N GLY A 133 12.06 -14.36 0.50
CA GLY A 133 11.09 -14.17 -0.58
C GLY A 133 11.38 -12.96 -1.46
N GLY A 134 10.93 -13.05 -2.69
CA GLY A 134 11.06 -12.01 -3.72
C GLY A 134 9.73 -11.31 -4.00
N MET A 135 9.72 -10.49 -5.06
CA MET A 135 8.52 -9.76 -5.53
C MET A 135 7.40 -10.69 -6.01
N THR A 136 7.68 -11.96 -6.25
CA THR A 136 6.74 -13.00 -6.66
C THR A 136 6.50 -14.05 -5.57
N SER A 137 7.02 -13.84 -4.36
CA SER A 137 6.76 -14.73 -3.22
C SER A 137 5.29 -14.74 -2.82
N HIS A 138 4.86 -15.76 -2.09
CA HIS A 138 3.50 -15.87 -1.56
C HIS A 138 3.11 -14.60 -0.77
N ALA A 139 3.99 -14.14 0.14
CA ALA A 139 3.77 -12.91 0.91
C ALA A 139 3.51 -11.70 -0.01
N ALA A 140 4.34 -11.51 -1.03
CA ALA A 140 4.25 -10.37 -1.94
C ALA A 140 2.95 -10.39 -2.77
N VAL A 141 2.58 -11.55 -3.30
CA VAL A 141 1.38 -11.68 -4.15
C VAL A 141 0.11 -11.51 -3.33
N VAL A 142 0.02 -12.20 -2.18
CA VAL A 142 -1.17 -12.16 -1.33
C VAL A 142 -1.33 -10.78 -0.70
N ALA A 143 -0.26 -10.17 -0.18
CA ALA A 143 -0.32 -8.83 0.41
C ALA A 143 -0.82 -7.79 -0.60
N ARG A 144 -0.35 -7.83 -1.85
CA ARG A 144 -0.87 -6.96 -2.93
C ARG A 144 -2.34 -7.20 -3.21
N GLY A 145 -2.77 -8.46 -3.26
CA GLY A 145 -4.18 -8.79 -3.43
C GLY A 145 -5.07 -8.29 -2.29
N MET A 146 -4.53 -8.22 -1.08
CA MET A 146 -5.21 -7.69 0.11
C MET A 146 -5.07 -6.17 0.28
N GLY A 147 -4.27 -5.49 -0.54
CA GLY A 147 -3.97 -4.06 -0.39
C GLY A 147 -3.19 -3.73 0.88
N LYS A 148 -2.42 -4.67 1.42
CA LYS A 148 -1.66 -4.50 2.67
C LYS A 148 -0.18 -4.22 2.40
N PRO A 149 0.44 -3.31 3.16
CA PRO A 149 1.87 -3.06 3.09
C PRO A 149 2.68 -4.33 3.31
N CYS A 150 3.68 -4.56 2.46
CA CYS A 150 4.56 -5.72 2.60
C CYS A 150 6.01 -5.37 2.27
N VAL A 151 6.90 -5.72 3.19
CA VAL A 151 8.34 -5.75 2.96
C VAL A 151 8.79 -7.20 2.94
N SER A 152 9.39 -7.65 1.84
CA SER A 152 9.80 -9.03 1.65
C SER A 152 11.31 -9.15 1.49
N GLY A 153 11.88 -10.28 1.91
CA GLY A 153 13.29 -10.57 1.69
C GLY A 153 14.24 -9.70 2.53
N SER A 154 13.86 -9.33 3.76
CA SER A 154 14.73 -8.64 4.72
C SER A 154 15.74 -9.61 5.35
N GLY A 155 16.75 -10.05 4.58
CA GLY A 155 17.66 -11.15 4.93
C GLY A 155 18.58 -10.92 6.11
N ASN A 156 18.73 -9.67 6.56
CA ASN A 156 19.47 -9.32 7.79
C ASN A 156 18.65 -9.48 9.07
N ILE A 157 17.38 -9.80 9.00
CA ILE A 157 16.54 -10.14 10.14
C ILE A 157 16.64 -11.64 10.41
N GLN A 158 16.98 -12.01 11.64
CA GLN A 158 17.05 -13.38 12.11
C GLN A 158 15.96 -13.63 13.15
N ILE A 159 14.97 -14.46 12.82
CA ILE A 159 13.83 -14.78 13.70
C ILE A 159 14.20 -15.97 14.59
N ASP A 160 13.92 -15.83 15.87
CA ASP A 160 13.88 -16.90 16.87
C ASP A 160 12.44 -17.11 17.33
N TYR A 161 11.79 -18.12 16.79
CA TYR A 161 10.39 -18.45 17.12
C TYR A 161 10.22 -18.99 18.53
N GLN A 162 11.28 -19.62 19.11
CA GLN A 162 11.20 -20.18 20.47
C GLN A 162 11.17 -19.07 21.51
N ASN A 163 12.02 -18.06 21.33
CA ASN A 163 12.08 -16.91 22.22
C ASN A 163 11.12 -15.77 21.80
N LYS A 164 10.36 -15.97 20.72
CA LYS A 164 9.44 -14.96 20.14
C LYS A 164 10.14 -13.61 19.98
N GLU A 165 11.28 -13.62 19.31
CA GLU A 165 12.07 -12.42 19.03
C GLU A 165 12.69 -12.47 17.63
N PHE A 166 13.12 -11.32 17.14
CA PHE A 166 14.04 -11.27 16.02
C PHE A 166 15.25 -10.37 16.33
N LYS A 167 16.35 -10.69 15.68
CA LYS A 167 17.61 -9.92 15.78
C LYS A 167 17.94 -9.27 14.45
N VAL A 168 18.37 -8.03 14.51
CA VAL A 168 18.92 -7.30 13.38
C VAL A 168 20.09 -6.45 13.85
N ASN A 169 21.26 -6.69 13.27
CA ASN A 169 22.53 -6.17 13.79
C ASN A 169 22.66 -6.54 15.30
N ASP A 170 22.97 -5.57 16.16
CA ASP A 170 23.11 -5.77 17.62
C ASP A 170 21.81 -5.51 18.40
N ARG A 171 20.67 -5.37 17.72
CA ARG A 171 19.37 -5.06 18.33
C ARG A 171 18.46 -6.27 18.33
N VAL A 172 17.73 -6.45 19.45
CA VAL A 172 16.73 -7.50 19.63
C VAL A 172 15.36 -6.85 19.74
N PHE A 173 14.40 -7.40 19.03
CA PHE A 173 12.99 -6.99 19.05
C PHE A 173 12.14 -8.19 19.42
N LYS A 174 11.28 -8.02 20.41
CA LYS A 174 10.43 -9.08 20.95
C LYS A 174 8.98 -8.99 20.43
N GLU A 175 8.27 -10.07 20.56
CA GLU A 175 6.83 -10.05 20.33
C GLU A 175 6.15 -8.95 21.16
N GLY A 176 5.27 -8.18 20.53
CA GLY A 176 4.62 -7.03 21.16
C GLY A 176 5.35 -5.70 21.04
N ASP A 177 6.65 -5.67 20.71
CA ASP A 177 7.35 -4.44 20.38
C ASP A 177 6.74 -3.81 19.12
N ILE A 178 6.76 -2.49 19.04
CA ILE A 178 6.18 -1.78 17.89
C ILE A 178 7.26 -1.58 16.83
N ILE A 179 6.90 -1.92 15.60
CA ILE A 179 7.68 -1.58 14.41
C ILE A 179 6.80 -0.92 13.37
N THR A 180 7.43 -0.20 12.46
CA THR A 180 6.79 0.37 11.27
C THR A 180 7.47 -0.18 10.04
N ILE A 181 6.67 -0.57 9.05
CA ILE A 181 7.16 -0.98 7.73
C ILE A 181 6.67 -0.01 6.66
N ASP A 182 7.49 0.25 5.65
CA ASP A 182 7.14 0.98 4.44
C ASP A 182 7.34 0.07 3.23
N GLY A 183 6.25 -0.51 2.78
CA GLY A 183 6.23 -1.40 1.61
C GLY A 183 6.44 -0.67 0.28
N SER A 184 6.44 0.67 0.26
CA SER A 184 6.71 1.46 -0.95
C SER A 184 8.20 1.60 -1.23
N CYS A 185 9.04 1.59 -0.21
CA CYS A 185 10.51 1.69 -0.33
C CYS A 185 11.28 0.51 0.29
N GLY A 186 10.58 -0.43 0.95
CA GLY A 186 11.17 -1.61 1.57
C GLY A 186 11.88 -1.33 2.90
N GLU A 187 11.54 -0.26 3.60
CA GLU A 187 12.16 0.10 4.89
C GLU A 187 11.40 -0.50 6.07
N VAL A 188 12.16 -0.96 7.08
CA VAL A 188 11.66 -1.41 8.38
C VAL A 188 12.25 -0.50 9.44
N MET A 189 11.40 0.05 10.29
CA MET A 189 11.76 1.04 11.30
C MET A 189 11.37 0.58 12.69
N SER A 190 12.16 0.96 13.67
CA SER A 190 11.87 0.75 15.10
C SER A 190 10.82 1.75 15.58
N GLY A 191 9.87 1.27 16.38
CA GLY A 191 8.82 2.11 16.95
C GLY A 191 7.70 2.49 15.99
N GLU A 192 6.78 3.29 16.47
CA GLU A 192 5.68 3.83 15.69
C GLU A 192 6.13 5.10 14.94
N VAL A 193 6.06 5.06 13.62
CA VAL A 193 6.28 6.24 12.78
C VAL A 193 4.93 6.73 12.28
N LYS A 194 4.69 8.02 12.45
CA LYS A 194 3.43 8.66 12.04
C LYS A 194 3.15 8.40 10.56
N THR A 195 1.99 7.84 10.28
CA THR A 195 1.47 7.65 8.93
C THR A 195 0.44 8.70 8.56
N MET A 196 0.36 9.03 7.29
CA MET A 196 -0.67 9.88 6.70
C MET A 196 -1.60 9.03 5.83
N LYS A 197 -2.90 9.28 5.95
CA LYS A 197 -3.88 8.69 5.03
C LYS A 197 -3.61 9.13 3.59
N PRO A 198 -4.01 8.34 2.59
CA PRO A 198 -3.95 8.74 1.20
C PRO A 198 -4.62 10.09 0.99
N ASP A 199 -3.91 11.03 0.37
CA ASP A 199 -4.48 12.32 -0.03
C ASP A 199 -4.93 12.24 -1.49
N ILE A 200 -6.18 11.82 -1.68
CA ILE A 200 -6.86 11.76 -2.98
C ILE A 200 -7.55 13.09 -3.36
N SER A 201 -7.30 14.15 -2.60
CA SER A 201 -7.82 15.49 -2.83
C SER A 201 -6.93 16.33 -3.78
N GLY A 202 -7.32 17.55 -4.04
CA GLY A 202 -6.50 18.52 -4.74
C GLY A 202 -6.18 18.14 -6.19
N ASP A 203 -4.89 18.01 -6.52
CA ASP A 203 -4.47 17.78 -7.89
C ASP A 203 -4.75 16.34 -8.37
N PHE A 204 -4.75 15.35 -7.46
CA PHE A 204 -5.20 13.99 -7.79
C PHE A 204 -6.67 13.98 -8.23
N SER A 205 -7.55 14.66 -7.48
CA SER A 205 -8.98 14.78 -7.82
C SER A 205 -9.20 15.46 -9.18
N LYS A 206 -8.36 16.46 -9.53
CA LYS A 206 -8.43 17.10 -10.87
C LYS A 206 -8.07 16.12 -11.99
N ILE A 207 -6.99 15.35 -11.81
CA ILE A 207 -6.59 14.33 -12.80
C ILE A 207 -7.70 13.29 -12.98
N MET A 208 -8.29 12.81 -11.89
CA MET A 208 -9.43 11.88 -11.96
C MET A 208 -10.63 12.49 -12.66
N SER A 209 -10.98 13.74 -12.39
CA SER A 209 -12.05 14.45 -13.09
C SER A 209 -11.80 14.59 -14.59
N TRP A 210 -10.54 14.84 -14.99
CA TRP A 210 -10.20 14.86 -16.42
C TRP A 210 -10.30 13.47 -17.05
N ALA A 211 -9.81 12.44 -16.37
CA ALA A 211 -9.95 11.06 -16.83
C ALA A 211 -11.43 10.67 -17.00
N ASP A 212 -12.27 11.00 -16.04
CA ASP A 212 -13.72 10.74 -16.10
C ASP A 212 -14.42 11.45 -17.26
N SER A 213 -13.95 12.64 -17.64
CA SER A 213 -14.51 13.38 -18.78
C SER A 213 -14.10 12.80 -20.15
N ILE A 214 -13.06 11.99 -20.21
CA ILE A 214 -12.47 11.48 -21.46
C ILE A 214 -12.78 9.99 -21.66
N ARG A 215 -12.75 9.22 -20.56
CA ARG A 215 -12.97 7.77 -20.62
C ARG A 215 -14.37 7.42 -21.11
N THR A 216 -14.46 6.33 -21.85
CA THR A 216 -15.73 5.74 -22.30
C THR A 216 -16.15 4.53 -21.45
N MET A 217 -15.18 3.84 -20.83
CA MET A 217 -15.43 2.68 -19.98
C MET A 217 -15.83 3.11 -18.57
N ARG A 218 -16.77 2.38 -17.99
CA ARG A 218 -17.20 2.55 -16.61
C ARG A 218 -16.47 1.58 -15.69
N VAL A 219 -16.17 2.02 -14.45
CA VAL A 219 -15.52 1.20 -13.44
C VAL A 219 -16.56 0.52 -12.57
N ARG A 220 -16.48 -0.80 -12.50
CA ARG A 220 -17.30 -1.63 -11.61
C ARG A 220 -16.39 -2.39 -10.67
N THR A 221 -16.84 -2.59 -9.42
CA THR A 221 -16.10 -3.29 -8.38
C THR A 221 -16.82 -4.54 -7.92
N ASN A 222 -16.07 -5.46 -7.33
CA ASN A 222 -16.67 -6.53 -6.54
C ASN A 222 -17.07 -5.97 -5.19
N SER A 223 -18.27 -6.28 -4.73
CA SER A 223 -18.78 -5.81 -3.44
C SER A 223 -19.85 -6.78 -2.94
N GLU A 224 -19.72 -7.20 -1.68
CA GLU A 224 -20.53 -8.26 -1.09
C GLU A 224 -21.26 -7.78 0.17
N THR A 225 -20.78 -6.69 0.78
CA THR A 225 -21.40 -6.10 1.97
C THR A 225 -21.77 -4.62 1.75
N PRO A 226 -22.68 -4.06 2.56
CA PRO A 226 -22.98 -2.62 2.53
C PRO A 226 -21.74 -1.74 2.78
N LEU A 227 -20.82 -2.22 3.63
CA LEU A 227 -19.57 -1.50 3.92
C LEU A 227 -18.67 -1.46 2.70
N ASP A 228 -18.47 -2.61 2.01
CA ASP A 228 -17.68 -2.68 0.78
C ASP A 228 -18.24 -1.76 -0.29
N THR A 229 -19.58 -1.76 -0.45
CA THR A 229 -20.26 -0.90 -1.42
C THR A 229 -20.05 0.58 -1.13
N LYS A 230 -20.09 0.97 0.14
CA LYS A 230 -19.82 2.35 0.57
C LYS A 230 -18.40 2.75 0.25
N VAL A 231 -17.42 1.94 0.64
CA VAL A 231 -15.99 2.17 0.37
C VAL A 231 -15.74 2.23 -1.14
N ALA A 232 -16.27 1.28 -1.91
CA ALA A 232 -16.14 1.26 -3.35
C ALA A 232 -16.67 2.54 -4.01
N ARG A 233 -17.81 3.04 -3.54
CA ARG A 233 -18.39 4.29 -4.05
C ARG A 233 -17.53 5.51 -3.69
N GLU A 234 -16.97 5.54 -2.51
CA GLU A 234 -16.02 6.60 -2.08
C GLU A 234 -14.77 6.62 -2.96
N PHE A 235 -14.32 5.45 -3.45
CA PHE A 235 -13.23 5.32 -4.42
C PHE A 235 -13.66 5.56 -5.89
N GLY A 236 -14.93 5.90 -6.15
CA GLY A 236 -15.41 6.29 -7.47
C GLY A 236 -15.95 5.14 -8.32
N ALA A 237 -16.28 3.99 -7.74
CA ALA A 237 -16.96 2.93 -8.47
C ALA A 237 -18.37 3.36 -8.91
N GLU A 238 -18.74 3.03 -10.15
CA GLU A 238 -20.01 3.41 -10.78
C GLU A 238 -21.05 2.28 -10.75
N GLY A 239 -20.66 1.12 -10.25
CA GLY A 239 -21.55 -0.03 -10.12
C GLY A 239 -20.85 -1.25 -9.55
N ILE A 240 -21.63 -2.31 -9.31
CA ILE A 240 -21.14 -3.61 -8.86
C ILE A 240 -20.87 -4.47 -10.10
N GLY A 241 -19.67 -5.05 -10.18
CA GLY A 241 -19.27 -6.01 -11.20
C GLY A 241 -19.65 -7.42 -10.82
N LEU A 242 -19.25 -7.84 -9.61
CA LEU A 242 -19.57 -9.16 -9.05
C LEU A 242 -19.99 -9.00 -7.58
N CYS A 243 -21.06 -9.67 -7.21
CA CYS A 243 -21.48 -9.90 -5.85
C CYS A 243 -21.57 -11.41 -5.63
N ARG A 244 -20.70 -11.96 -4.79
CA ARG A 244 -20.74 -13.39 -4.43
C ARG A 244 -21.76 -13.59 -3.34
N THR A 245 -22.98 -13.92 -3.75
CA THR A 245 -24.10 -14.10 -2.81
C THR A 245 -23.88 -15.24 -1.82
N GLU A 246 -23.03 -16.23 -2.18
CA GLU A 246 -22.59 -17.30 -1.28
C GLU A 246 -21.88 -16.77 -0.04
N HIS A 247 -21.18 -15.66 -0.11
CA HIS A 247 -20.53 -15.05 1.05
C HIS A 247 -21.53 -14.48 2.06
N MET A 248 -22.74 -14.14 1.62
CA MET A 248 -23.82 -13.71 2.51
C MET A 248 -24.33 -14.84 3.42
N PHE A 249 -24.06 -16.10 3.02
CA PHE A 249 -24.46 -17.28 3.79
C PHE A 249 -23.44 -17.63 4.88
N PHE A 250 -22.23 -17.09 4.84
CA PHE A 250 -21.21 -17.34 5.87
C PHE A 250 -21.33 -16.42 7.08
N ASP A 251 -22.28 -15.50 7.08
CA ASP A 251 -22.64 -14.71 8.26
C ASP A 251 -23.01 -15.63 9.43
N GLU A 252 -22.52 -15.33 10.64
CA GLU A 252 -22.69 -16.17 11.83
C GLU A 252 -24.16 -16.51 12.13
N GLU A 253 -25.06 -15.56 11.89
CA GLU A 253 -26.49 -15.75 12.11
C GLU A 253 -27.15 -16.63 11.03
N ARG A 254 -26.60 -16.67 9.83
CA ARG A 254 -27.20 -17.35 8.66
C ARG A 254 -26.62 -18.73 8.40
N ILE A 255 -25.34 -18.93 8.69
CA ILE A 255 -24.63 -20.18 8.33
C ILE A 255 -25.31 -21.42 8.92
N LEU A 256 -25.91 -21.32 10.12
CA LEU A 256 -26.60 -22.42 10.74
C LEU A 256 -27.81 -22.88 9.93
N TYR A 257 -28.62 -21.94 9.46
CA TYR A 257 -29.82 -22.25 8.65
C TYR A 257 -29.43 -22.79 7.27
N VAL A 258 -28.37 -22.27 6.69
CA VAL A 258 -27.85 -22.77 5.40
C VAL A 258 -27.38 -24.22 5.54
N ARG A 259 -26.64 -24.54 6.61
CA ARG A 259 -26.23 -25.91 6.90
C ARG A 259 -27.44 -26.85 7.12
N GLN A 260 -28.44 -26.39 7.84
CA GLN A 260 -29.69 -27.14 8.03
C GLN A 260 -30.41 -27.40 6.73
N MET A 261 -30.51 -26.38 5.88
CA MET A 261 -31.10 -26.49 4.53
C MET A 261 -30.37 -27.52 3.67
N ILE A 262 -29.03 -27.45 3.62
CA ILE A 262 -28.21 -28.39 2.82
C ILE A 262 -28.33 -29.83 3.33
N LEU A 263 -28.43 -30.02 4.64
CA LEU A 263 -28.51 -31.34 5.27
C LEU A 263 -29.93 -31.87 5.39
N SER A 264 -30.95 -31.06 5.10
CA SER A 264 -32.32 -31.52 5.12
C SER A 264 -32.57 -32.57 4.04
N LYS A 265 -33.14 -33.71 4.42
CA LYS A 265 -33.67 -34.66 3.47
C LYS A 265 -35.01 -34.11 2.99
N SER A 266 -35.12 -33.87 1.66
CA SER A 266 -36.42 -33.54 1.03
C SER A 266 -37.45 -34.63 1.21
#